data_582c1f84bd1a83eb4064833dad7bcdf8
#
_entry.id   582c1f84bd1a83eb4064833dad7bcdf8
#
_cell.length_a   1.000
_cell.length_b   1.000
_cell.length_c   1.000
_cell.angle_alpha   90.00
_cell.angle_beta   90.00
_cell.angle_gamma   90.00
#
_symmetry.space_group_name_H-M   'P 1'
#
loop_
_entity.id
_entity.type
_entity.pdbx_description
1 polymer ?
#
loop_
_entity_poly.entity_id
_entity_poly.type
_entity_poly.pdbx_seq_one_letter_code
_entity_poly.pdbx_strand_id
1 'polypeptide(L)'
;MLPYKKKENGLIIDCFKENTTWNMIYDLYVFDRKLRLLVFDAIERLEIAIRTQIIYQLSHKYGSHWQDNPNIFKAPERRVLRDGSIVTFDVYAEIQKHISEQLRSNRAEVFIQHYRNKYDTPVNPPSWMSVEVMYFSHLSRICTGLKNRADISGIANYFSLPPQIFCSWIHSINYIRNLCAHHARLWNREMSIVPEKLHFSKILTWISNPDTVQRGKIYYFFCMLDYLLQTANPTSSFKERLKTLLDEYKNVVSLPAMGFSEGWENEKMWK
;
A
#
# COMPACT_ATOMS: atom_id res chain seq x y z
N MET A 1 20.05 -0.83 -14.44
CA MET A 1 21.36 -1.33 -14.94
C MET A 1 21.61 -2.81 -14.60
N LEU A 2 21.29 -3.33 -13.40
CA LEU A 2 21.63 -4.71 -12.99
C LEU A 2 21.26 -5.83 -13.98
N PRO A 3 20.11 -5.81 -14.69
CA PRO A 3 19.77 -6.89 -15.64
C PRO A 3 20.75 -7.03 -16.81
N TYR A 4 21.43 -5.95 -17.15
CA TYR A 4 22.37 -5.88 -18.25
C TYR A 4 23.82 -6.10 -17.84
N LYS A 5 24.11 -6.27 -16.55
CA LYS A 5 25.47 -6.62 -16.07
C LYS A 5 25.72 -8.12 -16.20
N LYS A 6 26.98 -8.47 -16.49
CA LYS A 6 27.44 -9.86 -16.51
C LYS A 6 27.42 -10.43 -15.08
N LYS A 7 27.28 -11.76 -15.00
CA LYS A 7 27.45 -12.51 -13.76
C LYS A 7 28.57 -13.51 -13.94
N GLU A 8 29.50 -13.53 -13.02
CA GLU A 8 30.57 -14.53 -12.92
C GLU A 8 30.46 -15.20 -11.56
N ASN A 9 30.44 -16.52 -11.53
CA ASN A 9 30.26 -17.33 -10.31
C ASN A 9 29.07 -16.89 -9.42
N GLY A 10 27.96 -16.44 -10.06
CA GLY A 10 26.78 -15.97 -9.36
C GLY A 10 26.84 -14.50 -8.90
N LEU A 11 28.01 -13.86 -8.96
CA LEU A 11 28.21 -12.46 -8.56
C LEU A 11 28.08 -11.52 -9.77
N ILE A 12 27.48 -10.36 -9.54
CA ILE A 12 27.37 -9.32 -10.56
C ILE A 12 28.70 -8.58 -10.63
N ILE A 13 29.32 -8.60 -11.82
CA ILE A 13 30.55 -7.87 -12.10
C ILE A 13 30.26 -6.52 -12.75
N ASP A 14 31.26 -5.63 -12.79
CA ASP A 14 31.10 -4.27 -13.34
C ASP A 14 31.32 -4.21 -14.86
N CYS A 15 30.84 -5.25 -15.56
CA CYS A 15 30.85 -5.35 -17.02
C CYS A 15 29.43 -5.55 -17.54
N PHE A 16 29.09 -4.93 -18.66
CA PHE A 16 27.83 -5.16 -19.34
C PHE A 16 27.85 -6.45 -20.19
N LYS A 17 26.68 -7.04 -20.36
CA LYS A 17 26.49 -8.14 -21.32
C LYS A 17 26.76 -7.63 -22.74
N GLU A 18 27.17 -8.51 -23.61
CA GLU A 18 27.31 -8.20 -25.03
C GLU A 18 26.00 -7.67 -25.60
N ASN A 19 26.09 -6.77 -26.57
CA ASN A 19 24.95 -6.11 -27.24
C ASN A 19 24.07 -5.24 -26.31
N THR A 20 24.51 -4.93 -25.06
CA THR A 20 23.81 -3.96 -24.22
C THR A 20 24.04 -2.55 -24.76
N THR A 21 22.95 -1.88 -25.12
CA THR A 21 22.98 -0.48 -25.59
C THR A 21 22.52 0.47 -24.50
N TRP A 22 22.89 1.75 -24.63
CA TRP A 22 22.39 2.79 -23.74
C TRP A 22 20.85 2.92 -23.80
N ASN A 23 20.26 2.79 -24.98
CA ASN A 23 18.82 2.88 -25.16
C ASN A 23 18.09 1.79 -24.37
N MET A 24 18.58 0.55 -24.37
CA MET A 24 17.98 -0.53 -23.56
C MET A 24 17.97 -0.21 -22.06
N ILE A 25 19.03 0.40 -21.54
CA ILE A 25 19.12 0.79 -20.13
C ILE A 25 18.18 1.95 -19.85
N TYR A 26 18.11 2.92 -20.74
CA TYR A 26 17.26 4.09 -20.64
C TYR A 26 15.77 3.72 -20.71
N ASP A 27 15.38 2.87 -21.65
CA ASP A 27 14.00 2.40 -21.81
C ASP A 27 13.52 1.64 -20.58
N LEU A 28 14.40 0.81 -19.98
CA LEU A 28 14.09 0.13 -18.72
C LEU A 28 13.89 1.10 -17.55
N TYR A 29 14.69 2.16 -17.51
CA TYR A 29 14.52 3.21 -16.50
C TYR A 29 13.19 3.95 -16.69
N VAL A 30 12.86 4.30 -17.93
CA VAL A 30 11.60 4.99 -18.27
C VAL A 30 10.40 4.10 -17.98
N PHE A 31 10.48 2.81 -18.33
CA PHE A 31 9.45 1.83 -17.97
C PHE A 31 9.20 1.81 -16.46
N ASP A 32 10.25 1.64 -15.65
CA ASP A 32 10.11 1.56 -14.19
C ASP A 32 9.57 2.88 -13.59
N ARG A 33 9.91 4.02 -14.19
CA ARG A 33 9.33 5.32 -13.81
C ARG A 33 7.83 5.37 -14.11
N LYS A 34 7.41 4.98 -15.33
CA LYS A 34 6.00 4.94 -15.73
C LYS A 34 5.21 3.97 -14.87
N LEU A 35 5.80 2.81 -14.56
CA LEU A 35 5.21 1.80 -13.69
C LEU A 35 4.98 2.32 -12.26
N ARG A 36 5.96 3.01 -11.67
CA ARG A 36 5.79 3.63 -10.34
C ARG A 36 4.67 4.66 -10.33
N LEU A 37 4.55 5.49 -11.35
CA LEU A 37 3.48 6.49 -11.45
C LEU A 37 2.11 5.83 -11.56
N LEU A 38 1.97 4.76 -12.35
CA LEU A 38 0.74 4.00 -12.48
C LEU A 38 0.33 3.36 -11.16
N VAL A 39 1.27 2.72 -10.47
CA VAL A 39 1.04 2.09 -9.16
C VAL A 39 0.69 3.14 -8.11
N PHE A 40 1.36 4.28 -8.12
CA PHE A 40 1.12 5.35 -7.16
C PHE A 40 -0.28 5.96 -7.33
N ASP A 41 -0.72 6.22 -8.56
CA ASP A 41 -2.07 6.69 -8.89
C ASP A 41 -3.15 5.71 -8.37
N ALA A 42 -2.95 4.41 -8.56
CA ALA A 42 -3.85 3.38 -8.02
C ALA A 42 -3.91 3.41 -6.49
N ILE A 43 -2.75 3.53 -5.82
CA ILE A 43 -2.67 3.56 -4.37
C ILE A 43 -3.33 4.82 -3.79
N GLU A 44 -3.20 5.96 -4.44
CA GLU A 44 -3.83 7.21 -4.02
C GLU A 44 -5.36 7.07 -3.93
N ARG A 45 -5.99 6.41 -4.91
CA ARG A 45 -7.43 6.08 -4.88
C ARG A 45 -7.80 5.17 -3.72
N LEU A 46 -6.98 4.17 -3.47
CA LEU A 46 -7.17 3.25 -2.35
C LEU A 46 -6.98 3.93 -1.00
N GLU A 47 -6.02 4.85 -0.90
CA GLU A 47 -5.79 5.62 0.33
C GLU A 47 -7.04 6.40 0.73
N ILE A 48 -7.69 7.08 -0.23
CA ILE A 48 -8.94 7.81 0.01
C ILE A 48 -10.06 6.86 0.47
N ALA A 49 -10.24 5.72 -0.21
CA ALA A 49 -11.28 4.76 0.14
C ALA A 49 -11.05 4.14 1.54
N ILE A 50 -9.82 3.78 1.87
CA ILE A 50 -9.45 3.22 3.18
C ILE A 50 -9.68 4.26 4.28
N ARG A 51 -9.21 5.49 4.08
CA ARG A 51 -9.42 6.61 5.00
C ARG A 51 -10.90 6.82 5.27
N THR A 52 -11.70 6.88 4.22
CA THR A 52 -13.15 7.02 4.32
C THR A 52 -13.78 5.88 5.13
N GLN A 53 -13.39 4.63 4.89
CA GLN A 53 -13.94 3.49 5.62
C GLN A 53 -13.53 3.48 7.10
N ILE A 54 -12.30 3.84 7.42
CA ILE A 54 -11.85 3.99 8.82
C ILE A 54 -12.70 5.04 9.53
N ILE A 55 -12.84 6.23 8.94
CA ILE A 55 -13.65 7.31 9.51
C ILE A 55 -15.10 6.87 9.67
N TYR A 56 -15.71 6.33 8.62
CA TYR A 56 -17.11 5.95 8.60
C TYR A 56 -17.42 4.90 9.68
N GLN A 57 -16.71 3.77 9.66
CA GLN A 57 -17.01 2.65 10.56
C GLN A 57 -16.77 3.00 12.02
N LEU A 58 -15.65 3.67 12.34
CA LEU A 58 -15.31 3.98 13.71
C LEU A 58 -16.13 5.15 14.26
N SER A 59 -16.44 6.16 13.44
CA SER A 59 -17.28 7.29 13.88
C SER A 59 -18.73 6.88 14.15
N HIS A 60 -19.30 6.00 13.35
CA HIS A 60 -20.65 5.48 13.60
C HIS A 60 -20.73 4.67 14.89
N LYS A 61 -19.67 3.97 15.25
CA LYS A 61 -19.65 3.11 16.44
C LYS A 61 -19.22 3.84 17.71
N TYR A 62 -18.25 4.73 17.64
CA TYR A 62 -17.58 5.33 18.79
C TYR A 62 -17.70 6.86 18.85
N GLY A 63 -18.39 7.46 17.90
CA GLY A 63 -18.55 8.93 17.83
C GLY A 63 -17.42 9.64 17.08
N SER A 64 -17.58 10.95 16.93
CA SER A 64 -16.74 11.79 16.08
C SER A 64 -15.27 11.91 16.51
N HIS A 65 -14.96 11.60 17.76
CA HIS A 65 -13.61 11.70 18.36
C HIS A 65 -13.08 10.34 18.82
N TRP A 66 -13.39 9.27 18.08
CA TRP A 66 -12.97 7.91 18.41
C TRP A 66 -11.44 7.78 18.55
N GLN A 67 -10.67 8.55 17.82
CA GLN A 67 -9.21 8.56 17.87
C GLN A 67 -8.65 8.98 19.24
N ASP A 68 -9.45 9.65 20.07
CA ASP A 68 -9.07 10.07 21.43
C ASP A 68 -9.38 9.02 22.49
N ASN A 69 -10.01 7.92 22.13
CA ASN A 69 -10.34 6.83 23.04
C ASN A 69 -9.26 5.74 23.03
N PRO A 70 -8.40 5.65 24.06
CA PRO A 70 -7.35 4.63 24.12
C PRO A 70 -7.90 3.19 24.18
N ASN A 71 -9.13 3.00 24.66
CA ASN A 71 -9.71 1.67 24.89
C ASN A 71 -10.05 0.91 23.60
N ILE A 72 -10.14 1.60 22.45
CA ILE A 72 -10.36 0.95 21.16
C ILE A 72 -9.08 0.39 20.55
N PHE A 73 -7.93 0.79 21.06
CA PHE A 73 -6.62 0.32 20.61
C PHE A 73 -6.06 -0.79 21.47
N LYS A 74 -5.19 -1.60 20.92
CA LYS A 74 -4.40 -2.59 21.64
C LYS A 74 -3.48 -1.90 22.65
N ALA A 75 -3.20 -2.57 23.75
CA ALA A 75 -2.21 -2.11 24.72
C ALA A 75 -0.82 -1.98 24.06
N PRO A 76 0.03 -1.06 24.54
CA PRO A 76 1.41 -0.94 24.05
C PRO A 76 2.16 -2.27 24.11
N GLU A 77 2.87 -2.62 23.04
CA GLU A 77 3.64 -3.85 22.93
C GLU A 77 5.14 -3.52 22.88
N ARG A 78 5.92 -4.14 23.74
CA ARG A 78 7.39 -4.06 23.69
C ARG A 78 7.94 -5.15 22.79
N ARG A 79 8.79 -4.79 21.83
CA ARG A 79 9.47 -5.72 20.94
C ARG A 79 10.96 -5.49 20.99
N VAL A 80 11.70 -6.61 21.06
CA VAL A 80 13.16 -6.59 20.88
C VAL A 80 13.45 -6.66 19.38
N LEU A 81 14.17 -5.69 18.85
CA LEU A 81 14.61 -5.68 17.47
C LEU A 81 15.83 -6.60 17.28
N ARG A 82 16.20 -6.85 16.02
CA ARG A 82 17.33 -7.73 15.66
C ARG A 82 18.67 -7.25 16.20
N ASP A 83 18.82 -5.95 16.43
CA ASP A 83 19.99 -5.31 17.02
C ASP A 83 20.00 -5.30 18.56
N GLY A 84 19.00 -5.94 19.19
CA GLY A 84 18.83 -5.98 20.64
C GLY A 84 18.15 -4.75 21.24
N SER A 85 17.85 -3.72 20.47
CA SER A 85 17.11 -2.56 20.98
C SER A 85 15.65 -2.90 21.30
N ILE A 86 15.09 -2.24 22.32
CA ILE A 86 13.68 -2.42 22.72
C ILE A 86 12.89 -1.23 22.19
N VAL A 87 11.87 -1.52 21.38
CA VAL A 87 10.94 -0.51 20.86
C VAL A 87 9.54 -0.80 21.39
N THR A 88 8.86 0.25 21.84
CA THR A 88 7.46 0.16 22.24
C THR A 88 6.58 0.55 21.05
N PHE A 89 5.71 -0.36 20.63
CA PHE A 89 4.68 -0.11 19.63
C PHE A 89 3.38 0.29 20.35
N ASP A 90 3.03 1.56 20.24
CA ASP A 90 1.83 2.15 20.82
C ASP A 90 1.13 2.98 19.75
N VAL A 91 0.13 2.37 19.10
CA VAL A 91 -0.60 3.01 17.99
C VAL A 91 -1.38 4.22 18.48
N TYR A 92 -1.98 4.15 19.67
CA TYR A 92 -2.69 5.28 20.23
C TYR A 92 -1.77 6.48 20.46
N ALA A 93 -0.64 6.27 21.14
CA ALA A 93 0.33 7.34 21.40
C ALA A 93 0.91 7.93 20.10
N GLU A 94 1.17 7.08 19.08
CA GLU A 94 1.64 7.52 17.77
C GLU A 94 0.63 8.44 17.07
N ILE A 95 -0.66 8.07 17.07
CA ILE A 95 -1.74 8.88 16.50
C ILE A 95 -1.88 10.21 17.25
N GLN A 96 -1.91 10.19 18.58
CA GLN A 96 -2.04 11.39 19.40
C GLN A 96 -0.87 12.35 19.19
N LYS A 97 0.36 11.79 19.11
CA LYS A 97 1.55 12.59 18.79
C LYS A 97 1.41 13.28 17.43
N HIS A 98 1.02 12.55 16.39
CA HIS A 98 0.87 13.11 15.05
C HIS A 98 -0.20 14.20 15.00
N ILE A 99 -1.38 14.00 15.60
CA ILE A 99 -2.45 15.01 15.68
C ILE A 99 -1.93 16.25 16.40
N SER A 100 -1.25 16.08 17.53
CA SER A 100 -0.67 17.18 18.30
C SER A 100 0.38 17.98 17.50
N GLU A 101 1.22 17.30 16.72
CA GLU A 101 2.19 17.94 15.82
C GLU A 101 1.50 18.75 14.73
N GLN A 102 0.43 18.23 14.14
CA GLN A 102 -0.37 18.96 13.15
C GLN A 102 -1.05 20.19 13.75
N LEU A 103 -1.62 20.07 14.95
CA LEU A 103 -2.25 21.20 15.65
C LEU A 103 -1.26 22.30 16.01
N ARG A 104 0.00 21.96 16.32
CA ARG A 104 1.05 22.95 16.67
C ARG A 104 1.73 23.55 15.45
N SER A 105 1.60 22.93 14.29
CA SER A 105 2.30 23.38 13.09
C SER A 105 1.78 24.73 12.60
N ASN A 106 2.69 25.65 12.31
CA ASN A 106 2.36 26.91 11.62
C ASN A 106 2.04 26.69 10.13
N ARG A 107 2.34 25.48 9.59
CA ARG A 107 2.05 25.07 8.22
C ARG A 107 0.93 24.02 8.16
N ALA A 108 0.11 23.93 9.22
CA ALA A 108 -1.04 23.04 9.24
C ALA A 108 -2.01 23.39 8.11
N GLU A 109 -2.80 22.40 7.67
CA GLU A 109 -3.89 22.61 6.72
C GLU A 109 -4.86 23.69 7.22
N VAL A 110 -5.45 24.45 6.30
CA VAL A 110 -6.33 25.59 6.61
C VAL A 110 -7.47 25.19 7.56
N PHE A 111 -8.06 24.03 7.36
CA PHE A 111 -9.15 23.54 8.22
C PHE A 111 -8.68 23.19 9.64
N ILE A 112 -7.43 22.72 9.81
CA ILE A 112 -6.82 22.47 11.13
C ILE A 112 -6.54 23.82 11.85
N GLN A 113 -6.02 24.82 11.11
CA GLN A 113 -5.82 26.16 11.66
C GLN A 113 -7.14 26.79 12.09
N HIS A 114 -8.18 26.65 11.25
CA HIS A 114 -9.52 27.15 11.57
C HIS A 114 -10.06 26.48 12.83
N TYR A 115 -9.95 25.15 12.96
CA TYR A 115 -10.40 24.42 14.15
C TYR A 115 -9.70 24.95 15.41
N ARG A 116 -8.38 25.01 15.40
CA ARG A 116 -7.55 25.49 16.51
C ARG A 116 -7.92 26.91 16.96
N ASN A 117 -8.25 27.79 16.02
CA ASN A 117 -8.56 29.18 16.30
C ASN A 117 -10.00 29.40 16.79
N LYS A 118 -10.89 28.43 16.52
CA LYS A 118 -12.33 28.58 16.80
C LYS A 118 -12.79 27.77 18.02
N TYR A 119 -12.13 26.65 18.33
CA TYR A 119 -12.59 25.72 19.35
C TYR A 119 -11.49 25.43 20.38
N ASP A 120 -11.84 25.64 21.66
CA ASP A 120 -10.97 25.28 22.79
C ASP A 120 -11.20 23.83 23.23
N THR A 121 -12.42 23.34 23.07
CA THR A 121 -12.84 21.97 23.42
C THR A 121 -13.80 21.40 22.38
N PRO A 122 -13.62 20.13 21.97
CA PRO A 122 -12.51 19.22 22.28
C PRO A 122 -11.17 19.75 21.72
N VAL A 123 -10.04 19.39 22.39
CA VAL A 123 -8.70 19.83 21.96
C VAL A 123 -8.34 19.30 20.58
N ASN A 124 -8.63 18.01 20.33
CA ASN A 124 -8.40 17.41 19.02
C ASN A 124 -9.59 17.62 18.09
N PRO A 125 -9.35 17.86 16.79
CA PRO A 125 -10.41 17.93 15.81
C PRO A 125 -11.15 16.60 15.67
N PRO A 126 -12.38 16.60 15.16
CA PRO A 126 -13.11 15.35 14.89
C PRO A 126 -12.34 14.47 13.91
N SER A 127 -12.62 13.17 13.93
CA SER A 127 -11.86 12.15 13.23
C SER A 127 -11.72 12.40 11.72
N TRP A 128 -12.74 12.94 11.06
CA TRP A 128 -12.65 13.27 9.62
C TRP A 128 -11.63 14.38 9.30
N MET A 129 -11.31 15.25 10.27
CA MET A 129 -10.22 16.23 10.12
C MET A 129 -8.89 15.64 10.58
N SER A 130 -8.86 14.92 11.71
CA SER A 130 -7.64 14.34 12.27
C SER A 130 -7.05 13.25 11.36
N VAL A 131 -7.90 12.41 10.77
CA VAL A 131 -7.45 11.32 9.86
C VAL A 131 -7.08 11.86 8.48
N GLU A 132 -7.65 13.01 8.05
CA GLU A 132 -7.31 13.63 6.77
C GLU A 132 -5.83 14.02 6.69
N VAL A 133 -5.26 14.49 7.79
CA VAL A 133 -3.84 14.86 7.85
C VAL A 133 -2.88 13.68 8.13
N MET A 134 -3.40 12.46 8.27
CA MET A 134 -2.59 11.28 8.51
C MET A 134 -1.98 10.72 7.21
N TYR A 135 -0.76 10.19 7.31
CA TYR A 135 -0.12 9.45 6.23
C TYR A 135 -0.70 8.04 6.09
N PHE A 136 -0.53 7.42 4.94
CA PHE A 136 -0.96 6.04 4.70
C PHE A 136 -0.42 5.05 5.75
N SER A 137 0.79 5.29 6.26
CA SER A 137 1.36 4.49 7.35
C SER A 137 0.51 4.51 8.62
N HIS A 138 -0.07 5.66 8.99
CA HIS A 138 -0.97 5.75 10.14
C HIS A 138 -2.26 4.99 9.91
N LEU A 139 -2.84 5.04 8.68
CA LEU A 139 -4.04 4.26 8.32
C LEU A 139 -3.78 2.76 8.46
N SER A 140 -2.63 2.29 7.96
CA SER A 140 -2.18 0.91 8.13
C SER A 140 -2.00 0.52 9.60
N ARG A 141 -1.44 1.42 10.40
CA ARG A 141 -1.24 1.22 11.85
C ARG A 141 -2.56 1.18 12.61
N ILE A 142 -3.52 2.04 12.27
CA ILE A 142 -4.87 2.00 12.85
C ILE A 142 -5.48 0.61 12.62
N CYS A 143 -5.49 0.12 11.37
CA CYS A 143 -6.07 -1.18 11.04
C CYS A 143 -5.46 -2.34 11.86
N THR A 144 -4.15 -2.31 12.11
CA THR A 144 -3.46 -3.34 12.89
C THR A 144 -3.55 -3.12 14.40
N GLY A 145 -3.74 -1.87 14.83
CA GLY A 145 -3.79 -1.45 16.23
C GLY A 145 -5.16 -1.53 16.89
N LEU A 146 -6.26 -1.66 16.13
CA LEU A 146 -7.59 -1.83 16.70
C LEU A 146 -7.67 -3.10 17.55
N LYS A 147 -8.25 -2.97 18.75
CA LYS A 147 -8.39 -4.08 19.72
C LYS A 147 -9.50 -5.04 19.31
N ASN A 148 -10.63 -4.51 18.88
CA ASN A 148 -11.80 -5.29 18.55
C ASN A 148 -11.77 -5.76 17.09
N ARG A 149 -11.73 -7.08 16.88
CA ARG A 149 -11.74 -7.67 15.53
C ARG A 149 -12.97 -7.27 14.71
N ALA A 150 -14.12 -7.00 15.35
CA ALA A 150 -15.32 -6.57 14.64
C ALA A 150 -15.14 -5.20 13.95
N ASP A 151 -14.34 -4.30 14.52
CA ASP A 151 -14.07 -2.99 13.93
C ASP A 151 -13.24 -3.12 12.64
N ILE A 152 -12.25 -4.01 12.67
CA ILE A 152 -11.45 -4.32 11.49
C ILE A 152 -12.32 -5.02 10.43
N SER A 153 -13.23 -5.93 10.87
CA SER A 153 -14.17 -6.61 9.97
C SER A 153 -15.09 -5.61 9.25
N GLY A 154 -15.59 -4.59 9.93
CA GLY A 154 -16.42 -3.55 9.32
C GLY A 154 -15.68 -2.86 8.16
N ILE A 155 -14.42 -2.48 8.36
CA ILE A 155 -13.58 -1.85 7.35
C ILE A 155 -13.24 -2.82 6.21
N ALA A 156 -12.79 -4.04 6.55
CA ALA A 156 -12.34 -5.04 5.59
C ALA A 156 -13.48 -5.58 4.69
N ASN A 157 -14.69 -5.71 5.25
CA ASN A 157 -15.88 -6.18 4.53
C ASN A 157 -16.27 -5.26 3.37
N TYR A 158 -16.02 -3.96 3.47
CA TYR A 158 -16.20 -3.04 2.36
C TYR A 158 -15.41 -3.49 1.12
N PHE A 159 -14.19 -4.01 1.33
CA PHE A 159 -13.34 -4.55 0.28
C PHE A 159 -13.54 -6.06 0.03
N SER A 160 -14.57 -6.67 0.60
CA SER A 160 -14.84 -8.12 0.48
C SER A 160 -13.65 -9.00 0.92
N LEU A 161 -12.89 -8.56 1.92
CA LEU A 161 -11.71 -9.24 2.45
C LEU A 161 -11.88 -9.70 3.90
N PRO A 162 -11.28 -10.84 4.27
CA PRO A 162 -11.07 -11.18 5.67
C PRO A 162 -10.17 -10.13 6.37
N PRO A 163 -10.40 -9.78 7.64
CA PRO A 163 -9.64 -8.75 8.35
C PRO A 163 -8.12 -8.96 8.33
N GLN A 164 -7.67 -10.20 8.48
CA GLN A 164 -6.24 -10.52 8.46
C GLN A 164 -5.60 -10.24 7.10
N ILE A 165 -6.26 -10.67 6.02
CA ILE A 165 -5.82 -10.41 4.64
C ILE A 165 -5.79 -8.91 4.38
N PHE A 166 -6.87 -8.19 4.75
CA PHE A 166 -6.96 -6.74 4.59
C PHE A 166 -5.78 -6.02 5.27
N CYS A 167 -5.54 -6.27 6.56
CA CYS A 167 -4.44 -5.64 7.29
C CYS A 167 -3.07 -5.93 6.67
N SER A 168 -2.84 -7.18 6.23
CA SER A 168 -1.60 -7.57 5.56
C SER A 168 -1.44 -6.85 4.22
N TRP A 169 -2.50 -6.75 3.44
CA TRP A 169 -2.47 -6.08 2.14
C TRP A 169 -2.22 -4.58 2.29
N ILE A 170 -2.90 -3.90 3.23
CA ILE A 170 -2.69 -2.47 3.47
C ILE A 170 -1.24 -2.19 3.93
N HIS A 171 -0.69 -3.06 4.77
CA HIS A 171 0.72 -2.96 5.18
C HIS A 171 1.68 -3.11 3.99
N SER A 172 1.44 -4.08 3.11
CA SER A 172 2.23 -4.32 1.92
C SER A 172 2.09 -3.19 0.87
N ILE A 173 0.87 -2.63 0.72
CA ILE A 173 0.61 -1.47 -0.14
C ILE A 173 1.34 -0.24 0.38
N ASN A 174 1.34 0.01 1.70
CA ASN A 174 2.13 1.09 2.28
C ASN A 174 3.62 0.96 1.94
N TYR A 175 4.16 -0.26 1.96
CA TYR A 175 5.54 -0.50 1.58
C TYR A 175 5.83 -0.13 0.11
N ILE A 176 5.00 -0.59 -0.85
CA ILE A 176 5.23 -0.24 -2.27
C ILE A 176 4.95 1.25 -2.55
N ARG A 177 4.01 1.87 -1.84
CA ARG A 177 3.78 3.32 -1.88
C ARG A 177 5.06 4.08 -1.54
N ASN A 178 5.74 3.67 -0.48
CA ASN A 178 7.00 4.30 -0.07
C ASN A 178 8.12 4.05 -1.09
N LEU A 179 8.21 2.84 -1.69
CA LEU A 179 9.15 2.59 -2.79
C LEU A 179 8.90 3.54 -3.97
N CYS A 180 7.64 3.75 -4.35
CA CYS A 180 7.29 4.67 -5.43
C CYS A 180 7.64 6.13 -5.09
N ALA A 181 7.31 6.59 -3.89
CA ALA A 181 7.57 7.94 -3.40
C ALA A 181 9.07 8.27 -3.31
N HIS A 182 9.89 7.28 -2.94
CA HIS A 182 11.35 7.42 -2.86
C HIS A 182 12.07 7.04 -4.15
N HIS A 183 11.37 6.94 -5.29
CA HIS A 183 11.93 6.62 -6.61
C HIS A 183 12.72 5.31 -6.65
N ALA A 184 12.46 4.39 -5.72
CA ALA A 184 13.11 3.09 -5.68
C ALA A 184 12.60 2.19 -6.82
N ARG A 185 13.50 1.33 -7.34
CA ARG A 185 13.14 0.38 -8.40
C ARG A 185 11.99 -0.54 -7.98
N LEU A 186 10.99 -0.70 -8.84
CA LEU A 186 9.79 -1.50 -8.60
C LEU A 186 9.74 -2.78 -9.44
N TRP A 187 10.06 -2.71 -10.76
CA TRP A 187 9.73 -3.73 -11.75
C TRP A 187 10.25 -5.14 -11.41
N ASN A 188 11.51 -5.38 -11.26
CA ASN A 188 12.10 -6.70 -10.94
C ASN A 188 12.68 -6.66 -9.52
N ARG A 189 11.81 -6.45 -8.53
CA ARG A 189 12.18 -6.41 -7.13
C ARG A 189 11.62 -7.63 -6.39
N GLU A 190 12.41 -8.18 -5.49
CA GLU A 190 11.90 -9.05 -4.44
C GLU A 190 11.43 -8.17 -3.29
N MET A 191 10.14 -8.25 -2.97
CA MET A 191 9.53 -7.40 -1.96
C MET A 191 9.83 -7.93 -0.56
N SER A 192 10.31 -7.06 0.33
CA SER A 192 10.65 -7.44 1.71
C SER A 192 9.41 -7.64 2.57
N ILE A 193 8.29 -6.98 2.23
CA ILE A 193 7.00 -7.17 2.88
C ILE A 193 6.10 -7.93 1.92
N VAL A 194 5.87 -9.21 2.26
CA VAL A 194 5.09 -10.14 1.44
C VAL A 194 3.66 -10.19 1.97
N PRO A 195 2.65 -9.89 1.15
CA PRO A 195 1.25 -9.91 1.56
C PRO A 195 0.76 -11.32 1.86
N GLU A 196 -0.22 -11.45 2.76
CA GLU A 196 -0.94 -12.68 3.00
C GLU A 196 -1.71 -13.10 1.75
N LYS A 197 -1.85 -14.42 1.56
CA LYS A 197 -2.48 -15.00 0.38
C LYS A 197 -4.01 -14.98 0.53
N LEU A 198 -4.69 -14.40 -0.47
CA LEU A 198 -6.11 -14.61 -0.66
C LEU A 198 -6.30 -15.84 -1.57
N HIS A 199 -6.88 -16.91 -1.05
CA HIS A 199 -7.06 -18.15 -1.79
C HIS A 199 -8.20 -18.08 -2.80
N PHE A 200 -9.30 -17.42 -2.46
CA PHE A 200 -10.43 -17.20 -3.36
C PHE A 200 -11.26 -15.99 -2.93
N SER A 201 -12.03 -15.45 -3.86
CA SER A 201 -13.07 -14.45 -3.58
C SER A 201 -14.40 -14.94 -4.13
N LYS A 202 -15.47 -14.73 -3.35
CA LYS A 202 -16.86 -15.06 -3.76
C LYS A 202 -17.54 -13.91 -4.48
N ILE A 203 -17.08 -12.69 -4.27
CA ILE A 203 -17.76 -11.45 -4.68
C ILE A 203 -17.01 -10.77 -5.82
N LEU A 204 -15.72 -10.58 -5.65
CA LEU A 204 -14.86 -9.86 -6.60
C LEU A 204 -14.03 -10.83 -7.44
N THR A 205 -13.58 -10.35 -8.59
CA THR A 205 -12.72 -11.13 -9.48
C THR A 205 -11.31 -11.23 -8.88
N TRP A 206 -10.78 -12.44 -8.83
CA TRP A 206 -9.47 -12.77 -8.30
C TRP A 206 -8.73 -13.77 -9.18
N ILE A 207 -7.44 -13.97 -8.92
CA ILE A 207 -6.58 -14.97 -9.58
C ILE A 207 -7.20 -16.36 -9.42
N SER A 208 -7.26 -17.14 -10.50
CA SER A 208 -7.85 -18.49 -10.50
C SER A 208 -7.03 -19.48 -9.66
N ASN A 209 -5.71 -19.40 -9.74
CA ASN A 209 -4.81 -20.24 -8.94
C ASN A 209 -3.72 -19.40 -8.24
N PRO A 210 -4.04 -18.78 -7.08
CA PRO A 210 -3.11 -17.92 -6.37
C PRO A 210 -1.90 -18.64 -5.76
N ASP A 211 -1.93 -19.99 -5.70
CA ASP A 211 -0.82 -20.79 -5.20
C ASP A 211 0.37 -20.83 -6.17
N THR A 212 0.13 -20.61 -7.45
CA THR A 212 1.17 -20.56 -8.48
C THR A 212 1.85 -19.20 -8.59
N VAL A 213 1.30 -18.15 -7.97
CA VAL A 213 1.80 -16.78 -8.09
C VAL A 213 2.75 -16.44 -6.94
N GLN A 214 3.89 -15.87 -7.29
CA GLN A 214 4.90 -15.44 -6.33
C GLN A 214 4.47 -14.13 -5.64
N ARG A 215 4.05 -14.21 -4.39
CA ARG A 215 3.57 -13.07 -3.60
C ARG A 215 4.61 -11.97 -3.34
N GLY A 216 5.89 -12.30 -3.38
CA GLY A 216 7.00 -11.36 -3.23
C GLY A 216 7.34 -10.60 -4.52
N LYS A 217 6.64 -10.85 -5.62
CA LYS A 217 6.84 -10.18 -6.91
C LYS A 217 5.73 -9.18 -7.20
N ILE A 218 6.04 -8.18 -8.03
CA ILE A 218 5.15 -7.04 -8.29
C ILE A 218 3.82 -7.46 -8.94
N TYR A 219 3.78 -8.56 -9.69
CA TYR A 219 2.54 -9.06 -10.30
C TYR A 219 1.44 -9.31 -9.27
N TYR A 220 1.78 -9.94 -8.12
CA TYR A 220 0.79 -10.16 -7.06
C TYR A 220 0.24 -8.84 -6.50
N PHE A 221 1.07 -7.81 -6.41
CA PHE A 221 0.65 -6.48 -5.98
C PHE A 221 -0.28 -5.82 -7.01
N PHE A 222 -0.06 -6.02 -8.32
CA PHE A 222 -1.00 -5.54 -9.34
C PHE A 222 -2.37 -6.21 -9.17
N CYS A 223 -2.38 -7.52 -8.92
CA CYS A 223 -3.63 -8.25 -8.64
C CYS A 223 -4.33 -7.71 -7.38
N MET A 224 -3.59 -7.41 -6.30
CA MET A 224 -4.14 -6.81 -5.08
C MET A 224 -4.73 -5.42 -5.34
N LEU A 225 -4.01 -4.58 -6.09
CA LEU A 225 -4.48 -3.23 -6.41
C LEU A 225 -5.75 -3.29 -7.26
N ASP A 226 -5.77 -4.10 -8.32
CA ASP A 226 -6.95 -4.29 -9.16
C ASP A 226 -8.14 -4.81 -8.33
N TYR A 227 -7.92 -5.81 -7.49
CA TYR A 227 -8.96 -6.36 -6.61
C TYR A 227 -9.60 -5.29 -5.72
N LEU A 228 -8.80 -4.47 -5.07
CA LEU A 228 -9.30 -3.41 -4.19
C LEU A 228 -9.98 -2.28 -4.98
N LEU A 229 -9.49 -1.98 -6.19
CA LEU A 229 -10.07 -0.98 -7.08
C LEU A 229 -11.44 -1.40 -7.60
N GLN A 230 -11.75 -2.71 -7.74
CA GLN A 230 -13.10 -3.16 -8.11
C GLN A 230 -14.19 -2.61 -7.18
N THR A 231 -13.84 -2.33 -5.92
CA THR A 231 -14.77 -1.69 -4.97
C THR A 231 -14.52 -0.20 -4.83
N ALA A 232 -13.27 0.22 -4.67
CA ALA A 232 -12.92 1.61 -4.37
C ALA A 232 -13.13 2.55 -5.57
N ASN A 233 -12.90 2.06 -6.78
CA ASN A 233 -13.05 2.78 -8.04
C ASN A 233 -13.40 1.83 -9.18
N PRO A 234 -14.65 1.36 -9.29
CA PRO A 234 -15.07 0.35 -10.28
C PRO A 234 -14.82 0.75 -11.75
N THR A 235 -14.69 2.03 -12.03
CA THR A 235 -14.38 2.59 -13.36
C THR A 235 -12.89 2.86 -13.57
N SER A 236 -12.03 2.29 -12.72
CA SER A 236 -10.58 2.48 -12.82
C SER A 236 -10.03 1.95 -14.13
N SER A 237 -9.22 2.75 -14.80
CA SER A 237 -8.45 2.35 -15.98
C SER A 237 -7.10 1.72 -15.66
N PHE A 238 -6.88 1.31 -14.41
CA PHE A 238 -5.60 0.74 -13.97
C PHE A 238 -5.18 -0.48 -14.80
N LYS A 239 -6.11 -1.39 -15.02
CA LYS A 239 -5.91 -2.63 -15.77
C LYS A 239 -5.49 -2.36 -17.23
N GLU A 240 -6.22 -1.53 -17.93
CA GLU A 240 -5.97 -1.17 -19.33
C GLU A 240 -4.63 -0.42 -19.47
N ARG A 241 -4.37 0.52 -18.58
CA ARG A 241 -3.10 1.28 -18.56
C ARG A 241 -1.91 0.38 -18.26
N LEU A 242 -2.06 -0.61 -17.36
CA LEU A 242 -1.01 -1.59 -17.08
C LEU A 242 -0.71 -2.43 -18.31
N LYS A 243 -1.73 -2.98 -18.97
CA LYS A 243 -1.57 -3.77 -20.21
C LYS A 243 -0.89 -2.96 -21.31
N THR A 244 -1.34 -1.73 -21.53
CA THR A 244 -0.74 -0.82 -22.50
C THR A 244 0.74 -0.56 -22.21
N LEU A 245 1.08 -0.31 -20.94
CA LEU A 245 2.45 -0.09 -20.51
C LEU A 245 3.32 -1.36 -20.71
N LEU A 246 2.80 -2.53 -20.39
CA LEU A 246 3.52 -3.80 -20.60
C LEU A 246 3.75 -4.09 -22.09
N ASP A 247 2.77 -3.83 -22.95
CA ASP A 247 2.91 -4.00 -24.41
C ASP A 247 3.90 -3.01 -25.02
N GLU A 248 3.84 -1.72 -24.61
CA GLU A 248 4.80 -0.68 -25.06
C GLU A 248 6.26 -1.08 -24.80
N TYR A 249 6.51 -1.78 -23.67
CA TYR A 249 7.87 -2.17 -23.25
C TYR A 249 8.14 -3.68 -23.31
N LYS A 250 7.36 -4.47 -24.06
CA LYS A 250 7.48 -5.93 -24.13
C LYS A 250 8.86 -6.46 -24.53
N ASN A 251 9.61 -5.68 -25.34
CA ASN A 251 10.97 -6.01 -25.75
C ASN A 251 12.05 -5.57 -24.74
N VAL A 252 11.66 -4.85 -23.69
CA VAL A 252 12.58 -4.28 -22.69
C VAL A 252 12.49 -5.04 -21.37
N VAL A 253 11.28 -5.50 -21.01
CA VAL A 253 11.01 -6.10 -19.70
C VAL A 253 10.73 -7.59 -19.79
N SER A 254 11.14 -8.30 -18.75
CA SER A 254 10.82 -9.72 -18.60
C SER A 254 9.62 -9.88 -17.65
N LEU A 255 8.46 -10.26 -18.18
CA LEU A 255 7.27 -10.51 -17.39
C LEU A 255 7.47 -11.63 -16.33
N PRO A 256 8.14 -12.77 -16.65
CA PRO A 256 8.46 -13.77 -15.63
C PRO A 256 9.31 -13.22 -14.46
N ALA A 257 10.26 -12.29 -14.74
CA ALA A 257 11.06 -11.65 -13.69
C ALA A 257 10.22 -10.75 -12.77
N MET A 258 9.06 -10.29 -13.24
CA MET A 258 8.07 -9.52 -12.47
C MET A 258 7.06 -10.41 -11.75
N GLY A 259 7.10 -11.73 -11.96
CA GLY A 259 6.22 -12.72 -11.33
C GLY A 259 4.97 -13.07 -12.12
N PHE A 260 4.86 -12.64 -13.38
CA PHE A 260 3.77 -13.04 -14.27
C PHE A 260 3.93 -14.53 -14.66
N SER A 261 2.83 -15.27 -14.59
CA SER A 261 2.75 -16.61 -15.13
C SER A 261 2.48 -16.60 -16.64
N GLU A 262 2.79 -17.69 -17.32
CA GLU A 262 2.39 -17.88 -18.70
C GLU A 262 0.86 -17.84 -18.82
N GLY A 263 0.35 -17.13 -19.81
CA GLY A 263 -1.09 -16.98 -20.04
C GLY A 263 -1.84 -16.13 -19.01
N TRP A 264 -1.15 -15.28 -18.25
CA TRP A 264 -1.75 -14.40 -17.25
C TRP A 264 -2.89 -13.53 -17.81
N GLU A 265 -2.85 -13.16 -19.09
CA GLU A 265 -3.89 -12.36 -19.76
C GLU A 265 -5.23 -13.12 -19.84
N ASN A 266 -5.20 -14.45 -19.76
CA ASN A 266 -6.40 -15.30 -19.79
C ASN A 266 -7.09 -15.39 -18.43
N GLU A 267 -6.44 -14.94 -17.36
CA GLU A 267 -7.06 -14.83 -16.05
C GLU A 267 -8.29 -13.93 -16.10
N LYS A 268 -9.37 -14.36 -15.42
CA LYS A 268 -10.65 -13.65 -15.43
C LYS A 268 -10.50 -12.20 -14.95
N MET A 269 -9.62 -11.96 -14.01
CA MET A 269 -9.40 -10.62 -13.45
C MET A 269 -8.76 -9.66 -14.47
N TRP A 270 -8.07 -10.17 -15.48
CA TRP A 270 -7.41 -9.37 -16.51
C TRP A 270 -8.24 -9.25 -17.80
N LYS A 271 -9.36 -9.93 -17.90
CA LYS A 271 -10.36 -9.78 -18.98
C LYS A 271 -11.34 -8.63 -18.66
#